data_925c258351b65c380b3a60ea963d22af
#
_entry.id   925c258351b65c380b3a60ea963d22af
#
_cell.length_a   1.000
_cell.length_b   1.000
_cell.length_c   1.000
_cell.angle_alpha   90.00
_cell.angle_beta   90.00
_cell.angle_gamma   90.00
#
_symmetry.space_group_name_H-M   'P 1'
#
loop_
_entity.id
_entity.type
_entity.pdbx_description
1 polymer ?
#
loop_
_entity_poly.entity_id
_entity_poly.type
_entity_poly.pdbx_seq_one_letter_code
_entity_poly.pdbx_strand_id
1 'polypeptide(L)'
;MGYLMQPLFNTLEPQVLFQEVPDEVSLGFTITGCKLRCEGCHSEEIWDGNLGVSLTNEAFAAYLKKYEGFITCVLFFGGEWHAEALIEKLCIARQSQLKTCLYTGLPRISPKIQEYLSFLKTGKWIFSLGGLDSPSTNQKLINVNTGELLNHKFWENTRANTR
;
A
#
# COMPACT_ATOMS: atom_id res chain seq x y z
N MET A 1 -31.78 12.28 12.77
CA MET A 1 -31.34 11.41 11.67
C MET A 1 -29.83 11.47 11.57
N GLY A 2 -29.18 10.39 12.00
CA GLY A 2 -27.73 10.31 11.96
C GLY A 2 -27.24 10.25 10.53
N TYR A 3 -26.46 11.23 10.11
CA TYR A 3 -25.61 11.06 8.96
C TYR A 3 -24.62 9.96 9.32
N LEU A 4 -24.73 8.81 8.65
CA LEU A 4 -23.67 7.82 8.72
C LEU A 4 -22.43 8.47 8.12
N MET A 5 -21.53 8.91 8.97
CA MET A 5 -20.24 9.39 8.50
C MET A 5 -19.55 8.24 7.79
N GLN A 6 -19.23 8.43 6.51
CA GLN A 6 -18.41 7.47 5.78
C GLN A 6 -17.10 7.29 6.53
N PRO A 7 -16.63 6.04 6.72
CA PRO A 7 -15.33 5.83 7.33
C PRO A 7 -14.26 6.48 6.46
N LEU A 8 -13.53 7.41 7.05
CA LEU A 8 -12.49 8.17 6.36
C LEU A 8 -11.15 8.01 7.04
N PHE A 9 -10.11 7.95 6.26
CA PHE A 9 -8.74 8.15 6.70
C PHE A 9 -8.11 9.27 5.90
N ASN A 10 -7.01 9.81 6.41
CA ASN A 10 -6.25 10.84 5.71
C ASN A 10 -5.12 10.24 4.91
N THR A 11 -4.83 10.84 3.78
CA THR A 11 -3.71 10.48 2.92
C THR A 11 -2.81 11.68 2.67
N LEU A 12 -1.52 11.41 2.50
CA LEU A 12 -0.60 12.37 1.91
C LEU A 12 -0.86 12.44 0.40
N GLU A 13 -0.27 13.42 -0.28
CA GLU A 13 -0.39 13.55 -1.74
C GLU A 13 0.04 12.24 -2.41
N PRO A 14 -0.79 11.64 -3.27
CA PRO A 14 -0.42 10.40 -3.95
C PRO A 14 0.71 10.61 -4.95
N GLN A 15 1.53 9.58 -5.12
CA GLN A 15 2.70 9.60 -5.99
C GLN A 15 2.67 8.42 -6.96
N VAL A 16 3.15 8.66 -8.19
CA VAL A 16 3.37 7.57 -9.15
C VAL A 16 4.69 6.87 -8.82
N LEU A 17 4.64 5.56 -8.66
CA LEU A 17 5.74 4.72 -8.19
C LEU A 17 5.99 3.58 -9.18
N PHE A 18 7.27 3.34 -9.48
CA PHE A 18 7.67 2.40 -10.53
C PHE A 18 8.34 1.13 -10.00
N GLN A 19 8.76 1.10 -8.74
CA GLN A 19 9.62 0.03 -8.20
C GLN A 19 8.99 -0.74 -7.05
N GLU A 20 8.00 -0.18 -6.39
CA GLU A 20 7.43 -0.72 -5.15
C GLU A 20 6.62 -2.00 -5.40
N VAL A 21 5.90 -2.07 -6.50
CA VAL A 21 5.23 -3.29 -6.95
C VAL A 21 5.86 -3.72 -8.26
N PRO A 22 6.59 -4.86 -8.28
CA PRO A 22 7.30 -5.30 -9.48
C PRO A 22 6.39 -5.42 -10.70
N ASP A 23 6.88 -4.95 -11.84
CA ASP A 23 6.19 -4.99 -13.14
C ASP A 23 4.94 -4.13 -13.24
N GLU A 24 4.69 -3.27 -12.24
CA GLU A 24 3.52 -2.39 -12.21
C GLU A 24 3.94 -0.92 -12.11
N VAL A 25 3.10 -0.06 -12.67
CA VAL A 25 3.15 1.39 -12.41
C VAL A 25 2.05 1.70 -11.42
N SER A 26 2.42 2.09 -10.22
CA SER A 26 1.49 2.24 -9.10
C SER A 26 1.20 3.69 -8.78
N LEU A 27 -0.04 3.98 -8.42
CA LEU A 27 -0.39 5.21 -7.72
C LEU A 27 -0.40 4.91 -6.24
N GLY A 28 0.56 5.46 -5.50
CA GLY A 28 0.78 5.19 -4.08
C GLY A 28 0.12 6.22 -3.18
N PHE A 29 -0.69 5.75 -2.24
CA PHE A 29 -1.35 6.55 -1.21
C PHE A 29 -0.76 6.21 0.15
N THR A 30 -0.13 7.19 0.78
CA THR A 30 0.39 7.02 2.14
C THR A 30 -0.67 7.43 3.14
N ILE A 31 -1.22 6.46 3.85
CA ILE A 31 -2.28 6.68 4.83
C ILE A 31 -1.65 7.00 6.17
N THR A 32 -2.11 8.08 6.79
CA THR A 32 -1.59 8.56 8.07
C THR A 32 -2.26 7.84 9.25
N GLY A 33 -1.63 7.90 10.43
CA GLY A 33 -2.15 7.27 11.64
C GLY A 33 -1.60 5.88 11.93
N CYS A 34 -0.44 5.54 11.37
CA CYS A 34 0.21 4.25 11.64
C CYS A 34 0.52 4.11 13.13
N LYS A 35 0.08 3.02 13.76
CA LYS A 35 0.21 2.75 15.19
C LYS A 35 1.40 1.88 15.57
N LEU A 36 2.10 1.32 14.59
CA LEU A 36 3.21 0.39 14.83
C LEU A 36 4.44 1.09 15.42
N ARG A 37 4.69 2.33 15.01
CA ARG A 37 5.79 3.17 15.53
C ARG A 37 7.12 2.44 15.56
N CYS A 38 7.50 1.85 14.42
CA CYS A 38 8.74 1.09 14.29
C CYS A 38 9.96 1.98 14.58
N GLU A 39 10.90 1.46 15.37
CA GLU A 39 12.15 2.14 15.66
C GLU A 39 12.93 2.34 14.35
N GLY A 40 13.42 3.56 14.12
CA GLY A 40 14.12 3.92 12.88
C GLY A 40 13.24 3.99 11.64
N CYS A 41 11.94 4.12 11.82
CA CYS A 41 10.98 4.26 10.72
C CYS A 41 11.29 5.50 9.89
N HIS A 42 11.35 5.33 8.56
CA HIS A 42 11.60 6.44 7.63
C HIS A 42 10.41 7.39 7.47
N SER A 43 9.27 7.05 8.03
CA SER A 43 8.00 7.76 7.84
C SER A 43 7.33 8.09 9.17
N GLU A 44 8.10 8.57 10.16
CA GLU A 44 7.57 8.94 11.48
C GLU A 44 6.47 9.99 11.39
N GLU A 45 6.52 10.87 10.39
CA GLU A 45 5.51 11.89 10.16
C GLU A 45 4.11 11.31 9.91
N ILE A 46 4.00 10.09 9.41
CA ILE A 46 2.70 9.46 9.18
C ILE A 46 2.04 8.87 10.43
N TRP A 47 2.72 8.93 11.56
CA TRP A 47 2.14 8.46 12.83
C TRP A 47 0.98 9.34 13.28
N ASP A 48 0.98 10.63 12.91
CA ASP A 48 -0.12 11.54 13.21
C ASP A 48 -1.24 11.40 12.19
N GLY A 49 -2.36 10.81 12.60
CA GLY A 49 -3.53 10.60 11.74
C GLY A 49 -4.24 11.89 11.32
N ASN A 50 -3.87 13.05 11.86
CA ASN A 50 -4.40 14.34 11.45
C ASN A 50 -3.63 14.95 10.28
N LEU A 51 -2.47 14.40 9.93
CA LEU A 51 -1.72 14.85 8.76
C LEU A 51 -2.44 14.42 7.47
N GLY A 52 -2.21 15.22 6.42
CA GLY A 52 -2.79 14.97 5.11
C GLY A 52 -4.22 15.46 4.99
N VAL A 53 -4.91 14.96 4.00
CA VAL A 53 -6.30 15.31 3.70
C VAL A 53 -7.17 14.07 3.69
N SER A 54 -8.44 14.24 4.04
CA SER A 54 -9.41 13.13 4.00
C SER A 54 -9.53 12.59 2.58
N LEU A 55 -9.39 11.27 2.44
CA LEU A 55 -9.54 10.61 1.16
C LEU A 55 -10.96 10.06 1.01
N THR A 56 -11.83 10.87 0.42
CA THR A 56 -13.20 10.45 0.09
C THR A 56 -13.19 9.50 -1.11
N ASN A 57 -14.28 8.74 -1.28
CA ASN A 57 -14.43 7.87 -2.45
C ASN A 57 -14.42 8.69 -3.75
N GLU A 58 -15.04 9.88 -3.74
CA GLU A 58 -15.08 10.78 -4.88
C GLU A 58 -13.69 11.32 -5.23
N ALA A 59 -12.91 11.73 -4.24
CA ALA A 59 -11.54 12.20 -4.44
C ALA A 59 -10.65 11.07 -4.97
N PHE A 60 -10.79 9.87 -4.41
CA PHE A 60 -10.05 8.70 -4.86
C PHE A 60 -10.36 8.35 -6.31
N ALA A 61 -11.64 8.30 -6.68
CA ALA A 61 -12.06 8.04 -8.06
C ALA A 61 -11.53 9.12 -9.02
N ALA A 62 -11.50 10.39 -8.59
CA ALA A 62 -10.95 11.48 -9.39
C ALA A 62 -9.45 11.31 -9.64
N TYR A 63 -8.68 10.86 -8.65
CA TYR A 63 -7.26 10.53 -8.83
C TYR A 63 -7.07 9.41 -9.83
N LEU A 64 -7.86 8.34 -9.75
CA LEU A 64 -7.76 7.23 -10.71
C LEU A 64 -8.05 7.69 -12.13
N LYS A 65 -9.03 8.56 -12.31
CA LYS A 65 -9.36 9.13 -13.62
C LYS A 65 -8.23 10.01 -14.16
N LYS A 66 -7.62 10.82 -13.29
CA LYS A 66 -6.49 11.69 -13.65
C LYS A 66 -5.31 10.90 -14.21
N TYR A 67 -5.04 9.71 -13.66
CA TYR A 67 -3.91 8.88 -14.06
C TYR A 67 -4.31 7.71 -14.96
N GLU A 68 -5.54 7.70 -15.47
CA GLU A 68 -6.04 6.66 -16.37
C GLU A 68 -5.12 6.49 -17.57
N GLY A 69 -4.75 5.25 -17.86
CA GLY A 69 -3.81 4.90 -18.93
C GLY A 69 -2.34 4.96 -18.56
N PHE A 70 -2.00 5.55 -17.40
CA PHE A 70 -0.61 5.62 -16.92
C PHE A 70 -0.33 4.60 -15.81
N ILE A 71 -1.30 4.34 -14.95
CA ILE A 71 -1.14 3.43 -13.83
C ILE A 71 -1.78 2.08 -14.13
N THR A 72 -1.22 1.03 -13.53
CA THR A 72 -1.72 -0.34 -13.62
C THR A 72 -2.13 -0.89 -12.26
N CYS A 73 -1.72 -0.22 -11.18
CA CYS A 73 -1.92 -0.67 -9.81
C CYS A 73 -2.16 0.52 -8.88
N VAL A 74 -2.94 0.29 -7.84
CA VAL A 74 -3.06 1.22 -6.71
C VAL A 74 -2.39 0.58 -5.51
N LEU A 75 -1.47 1.34 -4.89
CA LEU A 75 -0.69 0.89 -3.73
C LEU A 75 -1.05 1.74 -2.51
N PHE A 76 -1.48 1.08 -1.43
CA PHE A 76 -1.69 1.73 -0.15
C PHE A 76 -0.54 1.41 0.80
N PHE A 77 0.10 2.45 1.33
CA PHE A 77 1.04 2.35 2.43
C PHE A 77 0.24 2.53 3.73
N GLY A 78 -0.17 1.44 4.33
CA GLY A 78 -1.03 1.45 5.51
C GLY A 78 -2.51 1.64 5.19
N GLY A 79 -3.31 1.86 6.25
CA GLY A 79 -4.76 2.05 6.14
C GLY A 79 -5.57 0.87 6.63
N GLU A 80 -4.94 -0.26 6.94
CA GLU A 80 -5.63 -1.47 7.42
C GLU A 80 -6.35 -1.25 8.76
N TRP A 81 -5.94 -0.26 9.54
CA TRP A 81 -6.63 0.12 10.78
C TRP A 81 -7.99 0.80 10.54
N HIS A 82 -8.27 1.22 9.31
CA HIS A 82 -9.57 1.70 8.83
C HIS A 82 -10.07 0.77 7.73
N ALA A 83 -10.38 -0.47 8.08
CA ALA A 83 -10.68 -1.54 7.13
C ALA A 83 -11.80 -1.18 6.16
N GLU A 84 -12.90 -0.58 6.63
CA GLU A 84 -14.03 -0.22 5.78
C GLU A 84 -13.64 0.82 4.73
N ALA A 85 -12.93 1.87 5.13
CA ALA A 85 -12.44 2.90 4.21
C ALA A 85 -11.49 2.31 3.17
N LEU A 86 -10.58 1.45 3.59
CA LEU A 86 -9.63 0.78 2.69
C LEU A 86 -10.36 -0.12 1.70
N ILE A 87 -11.27 -0.95 2.17
CA ILE A 87 -12.03 -1.88 1.31
C ILE A 87 -12.82 -1.13 0.24
N GLU A 88 -13.46 -0.03 0.60
CA GLU A 88 -14.19 0.79 -0.38
C GLU A 88 -13.28 1.29 -1.50
N LYS A 89 -12.07 1.76 -1.18
CA LYS A 89 -11.09 2.20 -2.18
C LYS A 89 -10.59 1.04 -3.03
N LEU A 90 -10.31 -0.10 -2.40
CA LEU A 90 -9.89 -1.30 -3.13
C LEU A 90 -10.95 -1.75 -4.12
N CYS A 91 -12.23 -1.70 -3.74
CA CYS A 91 -13.35 -2.01 -4.64
C CYS A 91 -13.39 -1.07 -5.83
N ILE A 92 -13.26 0.24 -5.60
CA ILE A 92 -13.25 1.25 -6.66
C ILE A 92 -12.09 1.01 -7.63
N ALA A 93 -10.90 0.73 -7.11
CA ALA A 93 -9.73 0.44 -7.94
C ALA A 93 -9.96 -0.80 -8.83
N ARG A 94 -10.50 -1.87 -8.25
CA ARG A 94 -10.79 -3.09 -9.01
C ARG A 94 -11.88 -2.88 -10.06
N GLN A 95 -12.88 -2.08 -9.78
CA GLN A 95 -13.91 -1.70 -10.76
C GLN A 95 -13.31 -0.91 -11.93
N SER A 96 -12.22 -0.21 -11.69
CA SER A 96 -11.44 0.48 -12.72
C SER A 96 -10.43 -0.42 -13.41
N GLN A 97 -10.46 -1.73 -13.16
CA GLN A 97 -9.57 -2.75 -13.74
C GLN A 97 -8.11 -2.56 -13.36
N LEU A 98 -7.86 -1.95 -12.21
CA LEU A 98 -6.52 -1.79 -11.64
C LEU A 98 -6.22 -2.93 -10.67
N LYS A 99 -4.95 -3.32 -10.61
CA LYS A 99 -4.45 -4.20 -9.55
C LYS A 99 -4.36 -3.39 -8.26
N THR A 100 -4.33 -4.09 -7.15
CA THR A 100 -4.34 -3.48 -5.82
C THR A 100 -3.24 -4.08 -4.97
N CYS A 101 -2.58 -3.23 -4.18
CA CYS A 101 -1.52 -3.64 -3.27
C CYS A 101 -1.64 -2.92 -1.94
N LEU A 102 -1.37 -3.62 -0.86
CA LEU A 102 -1.23 -3.05 0.49
C LEU A 102 0.15 -3.36 1.03
N TYR A 103 0.82 -2.34 1.51
CA TYR A 103 2.03 -2.43 2.32
C TYR A 103 1.64 -2.24 3.77
N THR A 104 1.82 -3.27 4.58
CA THR A 104 1.54 -3.22 6.02
C THR A 104 2.75 -3.66 6.83
N GLY A 105 2.90 -3.08 8.02
CA GLY A 105 3.88 -3.55 8.99
C GLY A 105 3.42 -4.76 9.80
N LEU A 106 2.17 -5.16 9.67
CA LEU A 106 1.64 -6.32 10.37
C LEU A 106 2.16 -7.62 9.73
N PRO A 107 2.24 -8.74 10.50
CA PRO A 107 2.61 -10.04 9.93
C PRO A 107 1.50 -10.64 9.07
N ARG A 108 0.27 -10.20 9.24
CA ARG A 108 -0.91 -10.62 8.46
C ARG A 108 -2.02 -9.61 8.63
N ILE A 109 -3.00 -9.66 7.75
CA ILE A 109 -4.16 -8.78 7.76
C ILE A 109 -5.46 -9.59 7.80
N SER A 110 -6.57 -8.87 8.01
CA SER A 110 -7.91 -9.45 7.93
C SER A 110 -8.15 -10.10 6.56
N PRO A 111 -8.73 -11.31 6.52
CA PRO A 111 -9.14 -11.94 5.26
C PRO A 111 -10.07 -11.07 4.41
N LYS A 112 -10.89 -10.24 5.04
CA LYS A 112 -11.80 -9.32 4.34
C LYS A 112 -11.06 -8.30 3.48
N ILE A 113 -9.93 -7.78 3.97
CA ILE A 113 -9.09 -6.88 3.20
C ILE A 113 -8.34 -7.67 2.12
N GLN A 114 -7.75 -8.80 2.49
CA GLN A 114 -6.94 -9.61 1.59
C GLN A 114 -7.70 -10.06 0.34
N GLU A 115 -8.99 -10.29 0.47
CA GLU A 115 -9.88 -10.67 -0.62
C GLU A 115 -9.86 -9.68 -1.79
N TYR A 116 -9.60 -8.40 -1.50
CA TYR A 116 -9.58 -7.34 -2.52
C TYR A 116 -8.17 -6.97 -2.99
N LEU A 117 -7.15 -7.72 -2.58
CA LEU A 117 -5.76 -7.41 -2.92
C LEU A 117 -5.23 -8.33 -4.02
N SER A 118 -4.46 -7.74 -4.93
CA SER A 118 -3.63 -8.49 -5.89
C SER A 118 -2.28 -8.84 -5.28
N PHE A 119 -1.70 -7.92 -4.51
CA PHE A 119 -0.41 -8.07 -3.85
C PHE A 119 -0.51 -7.62 -2.40
N LEU A 120 0.29 -8.25 -1.54
CA LEU A 120 0.34 -7.90 -0.12
C LEU A 120 1.79 -7.95 0.37
N LYS A 121 2.26 -6.84 0.91
CA LYS A 121 3.54 -6.78 1.62
C LYS A 121 3.26 -6.77 3.12
N THR A 122 3.86 -7.71 3.85
CA THR A 122 3.74 -7.84 5.30
C THR A 122 5.10 -7.67 5.97
N GLY A 123 5.06 -7.39 7.26
CA GLY A 123 6.24 -7.30 8.11
C GLY A 123 6.66 -5.86 8.40
N LYS A 124 6.94 -5.59 9.68
CA LYS A 124 7.38 -4.27 10.13
C LYS A 124 8.82 -4.00 9.69
N TRP A 125 9.18 -2.73 9.67
CA TRP A 125 10.57 -2.32 9.46
C TRP A 125 11.41 -2.74 10.66
N ILE A 126 12.45 -3.51 10.40
CA ILE A 126 13.48 -3.87 11.38
C ILE A 126 14.82 -3.47 10.78
N PHE A 127 15.46 -2.46 11.35
CA PHE A 127 16.68 -1.85 10.80
C PHE A 127 17.77 -2.89 10.49
N SER A 128 18.00 -3.84 11.40
CA SER A 128 19.04 -4.85 11.24
C SER A 128 18.77 -5.87 10.13
N LEU A 129 17.51 -6.01 9.72
CA LEU A 129 17.10 -6.99 8.70
C LEU A 129 16.90 -6.37 7.33
N GLY A 130 16.64 -5.06 7.28
CA GLY A 130 16.41 -4.32 6.04
C GLY A 130 15.01 -4.51 5.45
N GLY A 131 14.80 -3.90 4.29
CA GLY A 131 13.54 -3.96 3.55
C GLY A 131 13.52 -5.10 2.52
N LEU A 132 12.56 -5.03 1.59
CA LEU A 132 12.31 -6.08 0.59
C LEU A 132 13.51 -6.39 -0.29
N ASP A 133 14.41 -5.44 -0.49
CA ASP A 133 15.63 -5.60 -1.28
C ASP A 133 16.76 -6.30 -0.52
N SER A 134 16.58 -6.56 0.77
CA SER A 134 17.57 -7.24 1.62
C SER A 134 17.30 -8.76 1.67
N PRO A 135 18.32 -9.60 1.45
CA PRO A 135 18.15 -11.05 1.56
C PRO A 135 17.82 -11.52 2.98
N SER A 136 18.14 -10.73 4.00
CA SER A 136 17.88 -11.06 5.42
C SER A 136 16.56 -10.51 5.95
N THR A 137 15.75 -9.87 5.10
CA THR A 137 14.51 -9.18 5.52
C THR A 137 13.47 -10.14 6.12
N ASN A 138 12.74 -9.63 7.11
CA ASN A 138 11.52 -10.26 7.62
C ASN A 138 10.29 -9.87 6.79
N GLN A 139 10.43 -8.92 5.87
CA GLN A 139 9.32 -8.45 5.04
C GLN A 139 9.10 -9.39 3.85
N LYS A 140 7.83 -9.54 3.47
CA LYS A 140 7.42 -10.42 2.36
C LYS A 140 6.43 -9.70 1.48
N LEU A 141 6.68 -9.71 0.16
CA LEU A 141 5.69 -9.31 -0.84
C LEU A 141 5.21 -10.57 -1.55
N ILE A 142 3.91 -10.81 -1.52
CA ILE A 142 3.30 -11.97 -2.16
C ILE A 142 2.28 -11.55 -3.24
N ASN A 143 2.14 -12.39 -4.24
CA ASN A 143 0.96 -12.41 -5.11
C ASN A 143 -0.14 -13.14 -4.35
N VAL A 144 -1.21 -12.43 -4.01
CA VAL A 144 -2.29 -12.97 -3.17
C VAL A 144 -3.03 -14.12 -3.87
N ASN A 145 -3.18 -14.06 -5.18
CA ASN A 145 -3.92 -15.07 -5.94
C ASN A 145 -3.16 -16.40 -6.06
N THR A 146 -1.84 -16.34 -6.15
CA THR A 146 -0.99 -17.52 -6.36
C THR A 146 -0.23 -17.96 -5.12
N GLY A 147 -0.08 -17.06 -4.15
CA GLY A 147 0.77 -17.28 -2.97
C GLY A 147 2.27 -17.14 -3.25
N GLU A 148 2.66 -16.78 -4.47
CA GLU A 148 4.06 -16.64 -4.85
C GLU A 148 4.74 -15.51 -4.07
N LEU A 149 5.93 -15.80 -3.52
CA LEU A 149 6.79 -14.80 -2.89
C LEU A 149 7.56 -14.04 -3.96
N LEU A 150 7.46 -12.72 -3.96
CA LEU A 150 8.01 -11.85 -4.99
C LEU A 150 9.30 -11.12 -4.59
N ASN A 151 9.84 -11.38 -3.41
CA ASN A 151 11.03 -10.67 -2.90
C ASN A 151 12.23 -10.74 -3.85
N HIS A 152 12.41 -11.85 -4.54
CA HIS A 152 13.53 -12.05 -5.47
C HIS A 152 13.53 -11.01 -6.61
N LYS A 153 12.39 -10.46 -6.98
CA LYS A 153 12.30 -9.45 -8.05
C LYS A 153 12.99 -8.13 -7.67
N PHE A 154 13.06 -7.82 -6.38
CA PHE A 154 13.81 -6.65 -5.89
C PHE A 154 15.33 -6.86 -5.98
N TRP A 155 15.78 -8.10 -5.82
CA TRP A 155 17.20 -8.44 -5.87
C TRP A 155 17.74 -8.45 -7.30
N GLU A 156 16.95 -8.94 -8.25
CA GLU A 156 17.31 -8.97 -9.67
C GLU A 156 17.53 -7.56 -10.22
N ASN A 157 16.67 -6.63 -9.89
CA ASN A 157 16.78 -5.23 -10.29
C ASN A 157 18.03 -4.56 -9.71
N THR A 158 18.39 -4.87 -8.49
CA THR A 158 19.59 -4.35 -7.83
C THR A 158 20.87 -4.82 -8.54
N ARG A 159 20.90 -6.06 -9.01
CA ARG A 159 22.05 -6.61 -9.76
C ARG A 159 22.20 -5.97 -11.14
N ALA A 160 21.10 -5.61 -11.79
CA ALA A 160 21.13 -4.96 -13.09
C ALA A 160 21.70 -3.53 -13.03
N ASN A 161 21.54 -2.84 -11.90
CA ASN A 161 22.01 -1.47 -11.69
C ASN A 161 23.48 -1.38 -11.24
N THR A 162 24.14 -2.49 -10.97
CA THR A 162 25.54 -2.54 -10.53
C THR A 162 26.53 -2.89 -11.64
N ARG A 163 26.10 -2.90 -12.88
CA ARG A 163 26.96 -3.12 -14.05
C ARG A 163 27.38 -1.82 -14.71
#